data_6997d8eb16f9ed1b128197cfee99db5b
#
_entry.id   6997d8eb16f9ed1b128197cfee99db5b
#
_cell.length_a   1.000
_cell.length_b   1.000
_cell.length_c   1.000
_cell.angle_alpha   90.00
_cell.angle_beta   90.00
_cell.angle_gamma   90.00
#
_symmetry.space_group_name_H-M   'P 1'
#
loop_
_entity.id
_entity.type
_entity.pdbx_description
1 polymer ?
#
loop_
_entity_poly.entity_id
_entity_poly.type
_entity_poly.pdbx_seq_one_letter_code
_entity_poly.pdbx_strand_id
1 'polypeptide(L)'
;GYQGLLVVDEAYAPFAREDAVGLLARYPNLVVIRTLSKAHALAGIRVGYALADPRVIDLLDRVRDSYNVSRLSQAAAIAALEDPGYYAGIIARLRGTRDRFSADLRDRRGWFTYPSQANFIFTEPRGADGATGLEVARSAYDFLCGRKVLVRHFPSHALTASFLRISVGTDGEMSTLSDTLDAWQSSPRA
;
A
#
# COMPACT_ATOMS: atom_id res chain seq x y z
N GLY A 1 -11.05 -28.50 -10.71
CA GLY A 1 -10.83 -27.21 -10.06
C GLY A 1 -10.19 -27.42 -8.69
N TYR A 2 -9.67 -26.36 -8.09
CA TYR A 2 -9.09 -26.38 -6.74
C TYR A 2 -10.19 -26.64 -5.69
N GLN A 3 -9.96 -27.63 -4.79
CA GLN A 3 -10.95 -28.09 -3.83
C GLN A 3 -10.83 -27.43 -2.44
N GLY A 4 -9.70 -26.76 -2.15
CA GLY A 4 -9.48 -26.05 -0.89
C GLY A 4 -10.07 -24.66 -0.87
N LEU A 5 -9.99 -23.97 0.28
CA LEU A 5 -10.31 -22.55 0.38
C LEU A 5 -9.24 -21.73 -0.34
N LEU A 6 -9.69 -20.78 -1.16
CA LEU A 6 -8.85 -19.76 -1.78
C LEU A 6 -9.08 -18.45 -1.04
N VAL A 7 -8.02 -17.95 -0.40
CA VAL A 7 -8.07 -16.65 0.32
C VAL A 7 -7.40 -15.58 -0.53
N VAL A 8 -8.14 -14.52 -0.85
CA VAL A 8 -7.63 -13.33 -1.54
C VAL A 8 -7.48 -12.20 -0.54
N ASP A 9 -6.24 -11.76 -0.33
CA ASP A 9 -5.95 -10.59 0.52
C ASP A 9 -6.17 -9.31 -0.29
N GLU A 10 -7.25 -8.62 0.02
CA GLU A 10 -7.67 -7.36 -0.58
C GLU A 10 -7.39 -6.13 0.31
N ALA A 11 -6.32 -6.16 1.11
CA ALA A 11 -5.95 -5.03 1.95
C ALA A 11 -5.79 -3.70 1.17
N TYR A 12 -5.48 -3.79 -0.11
CA TYR A 12 -5.28 -2.64 -1.00
C TYR A 12 -6.36 -2.48 -2.08
N ALA A 13 -7.36 -3.34 -2.14
CA ALA A 13 -8.43 -3.30 -3.16
C ALA A 13 -9.15 -1.95 -3.27
N PRO A 14 -9.38 -1.17 -2.17
CA PRO A 14 -9.98 0.16 -2.31
C PRO A 14 -9.19 1.12 -3.22
N PHE A 15 -7.89 0.89 -3.40
CA PHE A 15 -7.04 1.67 -4.31
C PHE A 15 -6.93 1.06 -5.71
N ALA A 16 -7.45 -0.14 -5.93
CA ALA A 16 -7.42 -0.85 -7.19
C ALA A 16 -8.60 -0.49 -8.10
N ARG A 17 -8.55 -0.94 -9.36
CA ARG A 17 -9.63 -0.77 -10.34
C ARG A 17 -10.68 -1.85 -10.22
N GLU A 18 -10.27 -3.04 -9.76
CA GLU A 18 -11.09 -4.24 -9.68
C GLU A 18 -10.86 -4.92 -8.33
N ASP A 19 -11.83 -5.72 -7.90
CA ASP A 19 -11.77 -6.56 -6.71
C ASP A 19 -12.39 -7.93 -6.97
N ALA A 20 -12.23 -8.85 -6.03
CA ALA A 20 -12.73 -10.22 -6.16
C ALA A 20 -14.12 -10.43 -5.55
N VAL A 21 -14.76 -9.42 -4.98
CA VAL A 21 -16.05 -9.55 -4.28
C VAL A 21 -17.13 -10.09 -5.22
N GLY A 22 -17.15 -9.61 -6.47
CA GLY A 22 -18.10 -10.10 -7.49
C GLY A 22 -17.98 -11.59 -7.83
N LEU A 23 -16.85 -12.23 -7.48
CA LEU A 23 -16.62 -13.65 -7.71
C LEU A 23 -17.21 -14.55 -6.62
N LEU A 24 -17.55 -14.01 -5.44
CA LEU A 24 -18.06 -14.78 -4.30
C LEU A 24 -19.34 -15.57 -4.66
N ALA A 25 -20.23 -14.99 -5.45
CA ALA A 25 -21.47 -15.66 -5.87
C ALA A 25 -21.21 -16.91 -6.75
N ARG A 26 -20.06 -16.97 -7.42
CA ARG A 26 -19.69 -18.06 -8.33
C ARG A 26 -18.79 -19.12 -7.67
N TYR A 27 -18.01 -18.73 -6.69
CA TYR A 27 -16.97 -19.58 -6.08
C TYR A 27 -17.18 -19.68 -4.56
N PRO A 28 -17.92 -20.70 -4.08
CA PRO A 28 -18.25 -20.84 -2.66
C PRO A 28 -17.02 -21.16 -1.78
N ASN A 29 -15.89 -21.52 -2.37
CA ASN A 29 -14.61 -21.73 -1.69
C ASN A 29 -13.70 -20.49 -1.69
N LEU A 30 -14.18 -19.34 -2.18
CA LEU A 30 -13.47 -18.08 -2.15
C LEU A 30 -13.72 -17.35 -0.84
N VAL A 31 -12.65 -16.81 -0.25
CA VAL A 31 -12.67 -15.91 0.89
C VAL A 31 -11.93 -14.63 0.50
N VAL A 32 -12.57 -13.49 0.61
CA VAL A 32 -11.97 -12.19 0.41
C VAL A 32 -11.74 -11.53 1.77
N ILE A 33 -10.52 -11.17 2.09
CA ILE A 33 -10.20 -10.48 3.35
C ILE A 33 -9.85 -9.01 3.08
N ARG A 34 -10.41 -8.11 3.91
CA ARG A 34 -10.23 -6.65 3.84
C ARG A 34 -9.85 -6.07 5.18
N THR A 35 -9.34 -4.85 5.18
CA THR A 35 -8.90 -4.14 6.38
C THR A 35 -9.30 -2.67 6.35
N LEU A 36 -9.59 -2.11 7.51
CA LEU A 36 -9.75 -0.67 7.69
C LEU A 36 -8.41 0.06 7.92
N SER A 37 -7.31 -0.69 7.98
CA SER A 37 -5.98 -0.14 8.29
C SER A 37 -5.38 0.77 7.21
N LYS A 38 -5.83 0.65 5.95
CA LYS A 38 -5.22 1.34 4.80
C LYS A 38 -6.12 2.47 4.28
N ALA A 39 -7.16 2.14 3.53
CA ALA A 39 -8.04 3.11 2.90
C ALA A 39 -8.80 3.99 3.91
N HIS A 40 -9.09 3.46 5.08
CA HIS A 40 -9.81 4.16 6.15
C HIS A 40 -8.87 4.83 7.17
N ALA A 41 -7.54 4.72 6.99
CA ALA A 41 -6.53 5.28 7.92
C ALA A 41 -6.67 4.81 9.38
N LEU A 42 -7.29 3.66 9.63
CA LEU A 42 -7.60 3.13 10.95
C LEU A 42 -6.69 1.97 11.37
N ALA A 43 -5.39 2.05 11.06
CA ALA A 43 -4.44 0.99 11.39
C ALA A 43 -4.37 0.68 12.90
N GLY A 44 -4.56 1.68 13.76
CA GLY A 44 -4.48 1.55 15.21
C GLY A 44 -5.64 0.78 15.84
N ILE A 45 -6.82 0.73 15.21
CA ILE A 45 -7.99 0.04 15.78
C ILE A 45 -7.98 -1.47 15.55
N ARG A 46 -7.09 -2.00 14.72
CA ARG A 46 -6.88 -3.43 14.46
C ARG A 46 -8.13 -4.16 13.96
N VAL A 47 -8.87 -3.58 13.01
CA VAL A 47 -10.07 -4.18 12.42
C VAL A 47 -9.84 -4.56 10.97
N GLY A 48 -10.21 -5.81 10.65
CA GLY A 48 -10.38 -6.35 9.32
C GLY A 48 -11.64 -7.19 9.28
N TYR A 49 -12.04 -7.60 8.10
CA TYR A 49 -13.22 -8.44 7.90
C TYR A 49 -13.04 -9.40 6.72
N ALA A 50 -13.78 -10.48 6.75
CA ALA A 50 -13.84 -11.47 5.67
C ALA A 50 -15.22 -11.44 5.01
N LEU A 51 -15.24 -11.67 3.70
CA LEU A 51 -16.42 -11.90 2.89
C LEU A 51 -16.28 -13.29 2.28
N ALA A 52 -17.25 -14.17 2.50
CA ALA A 52 -17.23 -15.55 2.02
C ALA A 52 -18.63 -16.15 2.00
N ASP A 53 -18.75 -17.40 1.52
CA ASP A 53 -19.97 -18.21 1.67
C ASP A 53 -20.36 -18.29 3.17
N PRO A 54 -21.65 -18.18 3.53
CA PRO A 54 -22.11 -18.24 4.93
C PRO A 54 -21.58 -19.44 5.71
N ARG A 55 -21.45 -20.61 5.08
CA ARG A 55 -20.89 -21.82 5.72
C ARG A 55 -19.43 -21.64 6.15
N VAL A 56 -18.65 -20.88 5.39
CA VAL A 56 -17.26 -20.55 5.75
C VAL A 56 -17.25 -19.54 6.90
N ILE A 57 -18.11 -18.54 6.87
CA ILE A 57 -18.23 -17.53 7.95
C ILE A 57 -18.66 -18.21 9.26
N ASP A 58 -19.62 -19.14 9.25
CA ASP A 58 -20.03 -19.90 10.43
C ASP A 58 -18.87 -20.70 11.04
N LEU A 59 -18.00 -21.27 10.22
CA LEU A 59 -16.80 -21.96 10.70
C LEU A 59 -15.80 -21.01 11.33
N LEU A 60 -15.58 -19.84 10.73
CA LEU A 60 -14.68 -18.80 11.26
C LEU A 60 -15.23 -18.26 12.60
N ASP A 61 -16.53 -18.07 12.72
CA ASP A 61 -17.16 -17.61 13.96
C ASP A 61 -17.02 -18.61 15.13
N ARG A 62 -16.95 -19.92 14.86
CA ARG A 62 -16.72 -20.94 15.89
C ARG A 62 -15.32 -20.95 16.44
N VAL A 63 -14.32 -20.46 15.69
CA VAL A 63 -12.90 -20.51 16.08
C VAL A 63 -12.34 -19.16 16.51
N ARG A 64 -13.03 -18.06 16.23
CA ARG A 64 -12.58 -16.72 16.64
C ARG A 64 -12.80 -16.50 18.12
N ASP A 65 -11.93 -15.70 18.74
CA ASP A 65 -12.12 -15.23 20.11
C ASP A 65 -13.40 -14.40 20.27
N SER A 66 -14.12 -14.61 21.39
CA SER A 66 -15.40 -13.96 21.67
C SER A 66 -15.31 -12.44 21.79
N TYR A 67 -14.15 -11.89 22.16
CA TYR A 67 -13.92 -10.45 22.33
C TYR A 67 -12.77 -9.93 21.47
N ASN A 68 -12.62 -10.48 20.27
CA ASN A 68 -11.51 -10.19 19.35
C ASN A 68 -11.44 -8.72 18.88
N VAL A 69 -12.54 -7.95 18.96
CA VAL A 69 -12.59 -6.53 18.58
C VAL A 69 -13.14 -5.71 19.76
N SER A 70 -12.37 -4.72 20.22
CA SER A 70 -12.78 -3.84 21.30
C SER A 70 -13.99 -2.97 20.94
N ARG A 71 -14.75 -2.50 21.96
CA ARG A 71 -15.89 -1.58 21.73
C ARG A 71 -15.48 -0.30 21.00
N LEU A 72 -14.33 0.27 21.34
CA LEU A 72 -13.84 1.49 20.68
C LEU A 72 -13.49 1.21 19.23
N SER A 73 -12.87 0.06 18.94
CA SER A 73 -12.57 -0.35 17.57
C SER A 73 -13.84 -0.59 16.75
N GLN A 74 -14.88 -1.18 17.36
CA GLN A 74 -16.18 -1.39 16.70
C GLN A 74 -16.84 -0.04 16.38
N ALA A 75 -16.92 0.89 17.34
CA ALA A 75 -17.50 2.21 17.12
C ALA A 75 -16.79 2.99 16.01
N ALA A 76 -15.44 2.98 16.01
CA ALA A 76 -14.65 3.63 14.97
C ALA A 76 -14.84 2.97 13.59
N ALA A 77 -14.94 1.64 13.54
CA ALA A 77 -15.20 0.91 12.30
C ALA A 77 -16.58 1.23 11.72
N ILE A 78 -17.63 1.26 12.56
CA ILE A 78 -19.00 1.61 12.16
C ILE A 78 -19.02 3.03 11.58
N ALA A 79 -18.51 4.02 12.32
CA ALA A 79 -18.47 5.40 11.87
C ALA A 79 -17.75 5.57 10.53
N ALA A 80 -16.65 4.82 10.31
CA ALA A 80 -15.91 4.85 9.06
C ALA A 80 -16.71 4.25 7.89
N LEU A 81 -17.47 3.18 8.12
CA LEU A 81 -18.26 2.52 7.09
C LEU A 81 -19.56 3.30 6.76
N GLU A 82 -20.03 4.11 7.69
CA GLU A 82 -21.21 4.98 7.50
C GLU A 82 -20.89 6.26 6.70
N ASP A 83 -19.63 6.60 6.49
CA ASP A 83 -19.21 7.75 5.66
C ASP A 83 -18.40 7.35 4.41
N PRO A 84 -18.98 6.58 3.49
CA PRO A 84 -18.27 6.12 2.30
C PRO A 84 -17.87 7.27 1.37
N GLY A 85 -18.59 8.38 1.37
CA GLY A 85 -18.31 9.56 0.55
C GLY A 85 -16.99 10.23 0.92
N TYR A 86 -16.73 10.40 2.20
CA TYR A 86 -15.47 10.94 2.73
C TYR A 86 -14.27 10.11 2.27
N TYR A 87 -14.33 8.80 2.48
CA TYR A 87 -13.23 7.90 2.11
C TYR A 87 -13.05 7.77 0.59
N ALA A 88 -14.13 7.77 -0.19
CA ALA A 88 -14.05 7.78 -1.65
C ALA A 88 -13.27 9.01 -2.16
N GLY A 89 -13.51 10.19 -1.58
CA GLY A 89 -12.78 11.42 -1.90
C GLY A 89 -11.28 11.34 -1.56
N ILE A 90 -10.93 10.77 -0.41
CA ILE A 90 -9.53 10.55 0.00
C ILE A 90 -8.83 9.56 -0.94
N ILE A 91 -9.48 8.42 -1.24
CA ILE A 91 -8.95 7.40 -2.13
C ILE A 91 -8.71 7.96 -3.53
N ALA A 92 -9.63 8.75 -4.06
CA ALA A 92 -9.48 9.37 -5.38
C ALA A 92 -8.29 10.32 -5.42
N ARG A 93 -8.11 11.18 -4.41
CA ARG A 93 -6.94 12.07 -4.29
C ARG A 93 -5.63 11.27 -4.22
N LEU A 94 -5.59 10.25 -3.36
CA LEU A 94 -4.40 9.41 -3.20
C LEU A 94 -4.03 8.71 -4.51
N ARG A 95 -5.00 8.15 -5.25
CA ARG A 95 -4.78 7.56 -6.57
C ARG A 95 -4.18 8.58 -7.54
N GLY A 96 -4.75 9.78 -7.61
CA GLY A 96 -4.23 10.86 -8.47
C GLY A 96 -2.80 11.25 -8.11
N THR A 97 -2.49 11.41 -6.82
CA THR A 97 -1.14 11.73 -6.34
C THR A 97 -0.15 10.60 -6.63
N ARG A 98 -0.55 9.33 -6.40
CA ARG A 98 0.24 8.15 -6.77
C ARG A 98 0.61 8.15 -8.25
N ASP A 99 -0.39 8.35 -9.10
CA ASP A 99 -0.21 8.24 -10.55
C ASP A 99 0.67 9.37 -11.09
N ARG A 100 0.49 10.62 -10.61
CA ARG A 100 1.36 11.75 -10.94
C ARG A 100 2.81 11.52 -10.48
N PHE A 101 3.00 11.07 -9.24
CA PHE A 101 4.34 10.85 -8.72
C PHE A 101 5.02 9.63 -9.38
N SER A 102 4.29 8.58 -9.70
CA SER A 102 4.82 7.46 -10.49
C SER A 102 5.28 7.90 -11.89
N ALA A 103 4.56 8.82 -12.53
CA ALA A 103 4.97 9.43 -13.79
C ALA A 103 6.24 10.28 -13.61
N ASP A 104 6.32 11.11 -12.57
CA ASP A 104 7.52 11.89 -12.27
C ASP A 104 8.77 11.01 -12.09
N LEU A 105 8.64 9.90 -11.35
CA LEU A 105 9.74 8.95 -11.16
C LEU A 105 10.21 8.35 -12.49
N ARG A 106 9.29 7.94 -13.36
CA ARG A 106 9.63 7.33 -14.66
C ARG A 106 10.13 8.36 -15.67
N ASP A 107 9.35 9.40 -15.88
CA ASP A 107 9.49 10.25 -17.07
C ASP A 107 10.52 11.37 -16.86
N ARG A 108 10.60 11.91 -15.64
CA ARG A 108 11.55 12.96 -15.28
C ARG A 108 12.86 12.41 -14.68
N ARG A 109 12.78 11.40 -13.81
CA ARG A 109 13.95 10.85 -13.09
C ARG A 109 14.54 9.61 -13.76
N GLY A 110 13.85 9.02 -14.72
CA GLY A 110 14.30 7.81 -15.42
C GLY A 110 14.35 6.56 -14.55
N TRP A 111 13.61 6.54 -13.42
CA TRP A 111 13.57 5.39 -12.51
C TRP A 111 12.66 4.29 -13.04
N PHE A 112 13.05 3.04 -12.85
CA PHE A 112 12.13 1.96 -13.08
C PHE A 112 11.06 1.93 -11.98
N THR A 113 9.79 1.94 -12.36
CA THR A 113 8.67 2.00 -11.42
C THR A 113 7.59 1.02 -11.85
N TYR A 114 7.26 0.08 -10.98
CA TYR A 114 6.16 -0.85 -11.24
C TYR A 114 4.81 -0.12 -11.26
N PRO A 115 3.88 -0.53 -12.14
CA PRO A 115 2.48 -0.10 -12.04
C PRO A 115 1.92 -0.43 -10.66
N SER A 116 1.29 0.53 -10.00
CA SER A 116 0.73 0.32 -8.68
C SER A 116 -0.78 0.51 -8.67
N GLN A 117 -1.46 -0.38 -7.96
CA GLN A 117 -2.86 -0.27 -7.57
C GLN A 117 -3.03 -0.30 -6.03
N ALA A 118 -1.99 0.12 -5.31
CA ALA A 118 -1.96 0.23 -3.84
C ALA A 118 -1.81 1.70 -3.41
N ASN A 119 -1.63 1.94 -2.12
CA ASN A 119 -1.30 3.26 -1.56
C ASN A 119 0.22 3.49 -1.48
N PHE A 120 1.01 2.78 -2.26
CA PHE A 120 2.46 2.93 -2.33
C PHE A 120 2.97 2.73 -3.75
N ILE A 121 4.17 3.18 -4.00
CA ILE A 121 4.93 3.01 -5.23
C ILE A 121 6.12 2.11 -4.93
N PHE A 122 6.43 1.17 -5.81
CA PHE A 122 7.61 0.31 -5.73
C PHE A 122 8.51 0.62 -6.92
N THR A 123 9.72 1.12 -6.64
CA THR A 123 10.57 1.76 -7.65
C THR A 123 12.05 1.49 -7.40
N GLU A 124 12.81 1.35 -8.48
CA GLU A 124 14.27 1.26 -8.45
C GLU A 124 14.86 2.63 -8.74
N PRO A 125 15.59 3.23 -7.77
CA PRO A 125 16.26 4.51 -7.98
C PRO A 125 17.35 4.45 -9.05
N ARG A 126 17.48 5.54 -9.79
CA ARG A 126 18.58 5.75 -10.71
C ARG A 126 19.39 6.98 -10.28
N GLY A 127 20.70 6.83 -10.17
CA GLY A 127 21.61 7.91 -9.90
C GLY A 127 21.77 8.88 -11.07
N ALA A 128 22.38 10.03 -10.81
CA ALA A 128 22.68 11.04 -11.83
C ALA A 128 23.60 10.51 -12.96
N ASP A 129 24.46 9.55 -12.63
CA ASP A 129 25.33 8.83 -13.57
C ASP A 129 24.63 7.71 -14.35
N GLY A 130 23.34 7.49 -14.10
CA GLY A 130 22.53 6.42 -14.69
C GLY A 130 22.67 5.06 -13.99
N ALA A 131 23.45 4.94 -12.92
CA ALA A 131 23.61 3.70 -12.16
C ALA A 131 22.33 3.32 -11.43
N THR A 132 22.12 2.00 -11.23
CA THR A 132 21.03 1.39 -10.45
C THR A 132 21.58 0.33 -9.52
N GLY A 133 20.73 -0.36 -8.77
CA GLY A 133 21.09 -1.49 -7.92
C GLY A 133 21.11 -1.15 -6.43
N LEU A 134 21.57 -2.14 -5.63
CA LEU A 134 21.52 -2.08 -4.16
C LEU A 134 22.19 -0.83 -3.57
N GLU A 135 23.39 -0.48 -4.03
CA GLU A 135 24.16 0.63 -3.46
C GLU A 135 23.50 2.00 -3.80
N VAL A 136 22.89 2.11 -4.99
CA VAL A 136 22.12 3.30 -5.38
C VAL A 136 20.86 3.42 -4.52
N ALA A 137 20.14 2.31 -4.31
CA ALA A 137 18.94 2.30 -3.46
C ALA A 137 19.27 2.61 -2.00
N ARG A 138 20.41 2.10 -1.49
CA ARG A 138 20.92 2.39 -0.15
C ARG A 138 21.27 3.86 -0.02
N SER A 139 22.05 4.42 -0.96
CA SER A 139 22.42 5.84 -0.99
C SER A 139 21.19 6.76 -0.98
N ALA A 140 20.19 6.48 -1.82
CA ALA A 140 18.93 7.23 -1.84
C ALA A 140 18.18 7.11 -0.51
N TYR A 141 18.08 5.90 0.04
CA TYR A 141 17.44 5.64 1.32
C TYR A 141 18.11 6.40 2.47
N ASP A 142 19.43 6.30 2.60
CA ASP A 142 20.18 6.95 3.68
C ASP A 142 20.10 8.47 3.58
N PHE A 143 20.16 9.03 2.36
CA PHE A 143 20.00 10.45 2.12
C PHE A 143 18.61 10.97 2.52
N LEU A 144 17.55 10.22 2.19
CA LEU A 144 16.18 10.53 2.58
C LEU A 144 16.02 10.47 4.10
N CYS A 145 16.48 9.39 4.74
CA CYS A 145 16.43 9.23 6.19
C CYS A 145 17.17 10.35 6.94
N GLY A 146 18.35 10.76 6.45
CA GLY A 146 19.10 11.89 7.00
C GLY A 146 18.35 13.22 6.97
N ARG A 147 17.35 13.35 6.09
CA ARG A 147 16.44 14.51 5.97
C ARG A 147 15.05 14.26 6.56
N LYS A 148 14.90 13.18 7.36
CA LYS A 148 13.65 12.80 8.03
C LYS A 148 12.51 12.45 7.04
N VAL A 149 12.84 12.08 5.81
CA VAL A 149 11.91 11.54 4.82
C VAL A 149 12.01 10.02 4.86
N LEU A 150 10.98 9.38 5.38
CA LEU A 150 11.00 7.94 5.63
C LEU A 150 10.33 7.18 4.49
N VAL A 151 11.11 6.32 3.83
CA VAL A 151 10.63 5.33 2.85
C VAL A 151 10.99 3.92 3.36
N ARG A 152 10.64 2.88 2.64
CA ARG A 152 11.00 1.50 3.00
C ARG A 152 12.03 0.95 2.01
N HIS A 153 13.10 0.38 2.54
CA HIS A 153 14.12 -0.39 1.80
C HIS A 153 14.18 -1.82 2.33
N PHE A 154 14.47 -2.79 1.45
CA PHE A 154 14.53 -4.22 1.77
C PHE A 154 15.88 -4.83 1.35
N PRO A 155 17.00 -4.40 1.90
CA PRO A 155 18.36 -4.71 1.39
C PRO A 155 18.73 -6.19 1.51
N SER A 156 18.10 -6.94 2.40
CA SER A 156 18.42 -8.36 2.64
C SER A 156 17.72 -9.33 1.69
N HIS A 157 16.83 -8.88 0.83
CA HIS A 157 16.08 -9.75 -0.08
C HIS A 157 16.50 -9.49 -1.53
N ALA A 158 17.10 -10.50 -2.18
CA ALA A 158 17.74 -10.37 -3.49
C ALA A 158 16.88 -9.71 -4.58
N LEU A 159 15.56 -10.01 -4.62
CA LEU A 159 14.64 -9.46 -5.63
C LEU A 159 14.18 -8.03 -5.36
N THR A 160 14.42 -7.50 -4.16
CA THR A 160 13.92 -6.17 -3.75
C THR A 160 15.02 -5.25 -3.24
N ALA A 161 16.25 -5.74 -3.18
CA ALA A 161 17.37 -5.01 -2.59
C ALA A 161 17.70 -3.68 -3.29
N SER A 162 17.44 -3.60 -4.61
CA SER A 162 17.62 -2.38 -5.41
C SER A 162 16.40 -1.45 -5.42
N PHE A 163 15.34 -1.78 -4.67
CA PHE A 163 14.07 -1.06 -4.72
C PHE A 163 13.77 -0.31 -3.43
N LEU A 164 13.06 0.80 -3.59
CA LEU A 164 12.40 1.52 -2.50
C LEU A 164 10.88 1.35 -2.60
N ARG A 165 10.19 1.23 -1.45
CA ARG A 165 8.75 1.36 -1.36
C ARG A 165 8.40 2.69 -0.75
N ILE A 166 7.73 3.52 -1.52
CA ILE A 166 7.31 4.87 -1.16
C ILE A 166 5.81 4.84 -0.88
N SER A 167 5.39 5.04 0.36
CA SER A 167 3.97 5.26 0.69
C SER A 167 3.53 6.62 0.17
N VAL A 168 2.37 6.68 -0.47
CA VAL A 168 1.82 7.93 -0.99
C VAL A 168 1.22 8.71 0.17
N GLY A 169 1.75 9.90 0.39
CA GLY A 169 1.29 10.86 1.40
C GLY A 169 0.42 11.97 0.81
N THR A 170 0.30 13.05 1.56
CA THR A 170 -0.32 14.31 1.11
C THR A 170 0.50 14.96 -0.01
N ASP A 171 -0.09 15.87 -0.76
CA ASP A 171 0.63 16.58 -1.83
C ASP A 171 1.85 17.34 -1.27
N GLY A 172 1.78 17.90 -0.05
CA GLY A 172 2.92 18.55 0.62
C GLY A 172 4.05 17.59 0.98
N GLU A 173 3.72 16.39 1.50
CA GLU A 173 4.70 15.35 1.80
C GLU A 173 5.36 14.83 0.53
N MET A 174 4.59 14.66 -0.54
CA MET A 174 5.14 14.22 -1.84
C MET A 174 6.00 15.30 -2.50
N SER A 175 5.69 16.60 -2.32
CA SER A 175 6.56 17.70 -2.73
C SER A 175 7.89 17.66 -1.98
N THR A 176 7.85 17.54 -0.65
CA THR A 176 9.06 17.42 0.19
C THR A 176 9.94 16.25 -0.23
N LEU A 177 9.31 15.09 -0.51
CA LEU A 177 10.02 13.93 -1.04
C LEU A 177 10.65 14.23 -2.40
N SER A 178 9.92 14.86 -3.32
CA SER A 178 10.42 15.23 -4.65
C SER A 178 11.65 16.13 -4.57
N ASP A 179 11.57 17.22 -3.77
CA ASP A 179 12.67 18.16 -3.57
C ASP A 179 13.90 17.46 -2.95
N THR A 180 13.66 16.54 -2.03
CA THR A 180 14.74 15.77 -1.40
C THR A 180 15.40 14.81 -2.38
N LEU A 181 14.63 14.20 -3.28
CA LEU A 181 15.18 13.36 -4.35
C LEU A 181 15.98 14.15 -5.38
N ASP A 182 15.54 15.38 -5.71
CA ASP A 182 16.30 16.28 -6.59
C ASP A 182 17.65 16.67 -5.95
N ALA A 183 17.64 16.98 -4.65
CA ALA A 183 18.86 17.25 -3.91
C ALA A 183 19.81 16.03 -3.85
N TRP A 184 19.26 14.82 -3.69
CA TRP A 184 20.06 13.58 -3.73
C TRP A 184 20.70 13.35 -5.09
N GLN A 185 19.95 13.48 -6.18
CA GLN A 185 20.46 13.29 -7.53
C GLN A 185 21.50 14.36 -7.93
N SER A 186 21.43 15.55 -7.32
CA SER A 186 22.38 16.64 -7.55
C SER A 186 23.63 16.58 -6.65
N SER A 187 23.64 15.68 -5.65
CA SER A 187 24.76 15.57 -4.72
C SER A 187 25.94 14.86 -5.37
N PRO A 188 27.18 15.35 -5.21
CA PRO A 188 28.36 14.59 -5.58
C PRO A 188 28.34 13.26 -4.81
N ARG A 189 28.49 12.16 -5.49
CA ARG A 189 28.69 10.86 -4.83
C ARG A 189 30.12 10.80 -4.30
N ALA A 190 30.27 10.65 -2.97
CA ALA A 190 31.54 10.29 -2.36
C ALA A 190 31.90 8.86 -2.73
#